data_1e40cf718eae0c88ae392e5f3d1d693c
#
_entry.id   1e40cf718eae0c88ae392e5f3d1d693c
#
_cell.length_a   1.000
_cell.length_b   1.000
_cell.length_c   1.000
_cell.angle_alpha   90.00
_cell.angle_beta   90.00
_cell.angle_gamma   90.00
#
_symmetry.space_group_name_H-M   'P 1'
#
loop_
_entity.id
_entity.type
_entity.pdbx_description
1 polymer ?
#
loop_
_entity_poly.entity_id
_entity_poly.type
_entity_poly.pdbx_seq_one_letter_code
_entity_poly.pdbx_strand_id
1 'polypeptide(L)' 'MTRAINVDASVADVTQTCEQHGYRISAIEKLLSSGTRVVCASSADAMSLRKKLGKKVLNGRVVRSPRYLAHNG' A
#
# COMPACT_ATOMS: atom_id res chain seq x y z
N MET A 1 -7.23 -4.64 -13.39
CA MET A 1 -6.22 -4.74 -12.33
C MET A 1 -6.20 -3.53 -11.45
N THR A 2 -6.08 -3.76 -10.18
CA THR A 2 -6.05 -2.65 -9.23
C THR A 2 -4.66 -2.01 -9.16
N ARG A 3 -4.64 -0.70 -8.97
CA ARG A 3 -3.40 0.03 -8.77
C ARG A 3 -3.09 0.22 -7.29
N ALA A 4 -3.95 -0.29 -6.42
CA ALA A 4 -3.79 -0.16 -4.98
C ALA A 4 -3.13 -1.39 -4.40
N ILE A 5 -2.19 -1.17 -3.48
CA ILE A 5 -1.47 -2.24 -2.82
C ILE A 5 -1.42 -1.93 -1.33
N ASN A 6 -1.72 -2.92 -0.50
CA ASN A 6 -1.56 -2.80 0.94
C ASN A 6 -0.26 -3.51 1.31
N VAL A 7 0.61 -2.83 2.04
CA VAL A 7 1.93 -3.38 2.37
C VAL A 7 2.24 -3.21 3.85
N ASP A 8 3.04 -4.13 4.36
CA ASP A 8 3.48 -4.11 5.75
C ASP A 8 4.78 -3.31 5.86
N ALA A 9 4.66 -2.01 5.66
CA ALA A 9 5.78 -1.10 5.72
C ALA A 9 5.25 0.29 6.03
N SER A 10 6.10 1.16 6.56
CA SER A 10 5.68 2.53 6.88
C SER A 10 5.51 3.36 5.61
N VAL A 11 4.77 4.45 5.74
CA VAL A 11 4.60 5.39 4.63
C VAL A 11 5.96 5.87 4.12
N ALA A 12 6.88 6.15 5.04
CA ALA A 12 8.21 6.62 4.68
C ALA A 12 8.97 5.57 3.88
N ASP A 13 8.90 4.31 4.32
CA ASP A 13 9.59 3.22 3.63
C ASP A 13 9.03 3.00 2.23
N VAL A 14 7.71 3.02 2.11
CA VAL A 14 7.06 2.82 0.81
C VAL A 14 7.41 3.97 -0.14
N THR A 15 7.35 5.20 0.36
CA THR A 15 7.67 6.38 -0.43
C THR A 15 9.11 6.30 -0.94
N GLN A 16 10.04 5.95 -0.04
CA GLN A 16 11.43 5.85 -0.40
C GLN A 16 11.66 4.78 -1.46
N THR A 17 11.04 3.62 -1.31
CA THR A 17 11.15 2.55 -2.28
C THR A 17 10.65 3.00 -3.64
N CYS A 18 9.51 3.67 -3.68
CA CYS A 18 8.96 4.16 -4.93
C CYS A 18 9.88 5.18 -5.60
N GLU A 19 10.44 6.08 -4.81
CA GLU A 19 11.35 7.08 -5.33
C GLU A 19 12.61 6.45 -5.90
N GLN A 20 13.16 5.47 -5.22
CA GLN A 20 14.36 4.79 -5.66
C GLN A 20 14.19 4.07 -6.99
N HIS A 21 12.99 3.57 -7.24
CA HIS A 21 12.73 2.79 -8.45
C HIS A 21 11.91 3.54 -9.48
N GLY A 22 11.58 4.79 -9.22
CA GLY A 22 10.85 5.60 -10.17
C GLY A 22 9.38 5.25 -10.31
N TYR A 23 8.80 4.59 -9.32
CA TYR A 23 7.38 4.28 -9.33
C TYR A 23 6.60 5.51 -8.88
N ARG A 24 5.58 5.86 -9.63
CA ARG A 24 4.78 7.03 -9.32
C ARG A 24 3.63 6.69 -8.38
N ILE A 25 3.46 7.50 -7.34
CA ILE A 25 2.40 7.33 -6.37
C ILE A 25 1.29 8.32 -6.67
N SER A 26 0.07 7.82 -6.82
CA SER A 26 -1.11 8.66 -6.98
C SER A 26 -1.69 9.04 -5.62
N ALA A 27 -1.71 8.10 -4.68
CA ALA A 27 -2.20 8.34 -3.33
C ALA A 27 -1.51 7.36 -2.39
N ILE A 28 -1.39 7.76 -1.12
CA ILE A 28 -0.79 6.91 -0.11
C ILE A 28 -1.42 7.26 1.23
N GLU A 29 -1.74 6.23 2.02
CA GLU A 29 -2.32 6.46 3.34
C GLU A 29 -1.88 5.37 4.30
N LYS A 30 -1.82 5.73 5.58
CA LYS A 30 -1.48 4.79 6.63
C LYS A 30 -2.70 3.95 6.97
N LEU A 31 -2.50 2.64 7.11
CA LEU A 31 -3.56 1.75 7.51
C LEU A 31 -3.71 1.76 9.02
N LEU A 32 -4.94 1.55 9.50
CA LEU A 32 -5.19 1.54 10.93
C LEU A 32 -4.62 0.30 11.61
N SER A 33 -4.62 -0.82 10.91
CA SER A 33 -4.11 -2.06 11.48
C SER A 33 -2.60 -2.10 11.55
N SER A 34 -1.93 -1.43 10.68
CA SER A 34 -0.51 -1.20 10.53
C SER A 34 -0.18 -1.36 9.05
N GLY A 35 0.88 -0.72 8.62
CA GLY A 35 1.24 -0.75 7.22
C GLY A 35 0.66 0.43 6.45
N THR A 36 0.71 0.32 5.15
CA THR A 36 0.41 1.42 4.25
C THR A 36 -0.39 0.94 3.04
N ARG A 37 -1.35 1.75 2.63
CA ARG A 37 -2.04 1.52 1.36
C ARG A 37 -1.50 2.53 0.36
N VAL A 38 -0.89 2.03 -0.69
CA VAL A 38 -0.33 2.87 -1.73
C VAL A 38 -1.07 2.62 -3.03
N VAL A 39 -1.42 3.72 -3.70
CA VAL A 39 -2.06 3.65 -5.02
C VAL A 39 -1.07 4.22 -6.02
N CYS A 40 -0.65 3.40 -6.96
CA CYS A 40 0.29 3.82 -7.97
C CYS A 40 -0.43 4.53 -9.11
N ALA A 41 0.30 5.37 -9.83
CA ALA A 41 -0.28 6.14 -10.93
C ALA A 41 -0.64 5.25 -12.11
N SER A 42 0.03 4.10 -12.24
CA SER A 42 -0.25 3.17 -13.34
C SER A 42 -0.26 1.74 -12.82
N SER A 43 -0.93 0.86 -13.55
CA SER A 43 -0.95 -0.56 -13.17
C SER A 43 0.42 -1.19 -13.35
N ALA A 44 1.21 -0.70 -14.30
CA ALA A 44 2.57 -1.21 -14.50
C ALA A 44 3.43 -0.93 -13.27
N ASP A 45 3.36 0.29 -12.73
CA ASP A 45 4.10 0.64 -11.53
C ASP A 45 3.61 -0.18 -10.33
N ALA A 46 2.30 -0.39 -10.24
CA ALA A 46 1.74 -1.19 -9.17
C ALA A 46 2.25 -2.63 -9.20
N MET A 47 2.30 -3.21 -10.37
CA MET A 47 2.81 -4.57 -10.54
C MET A 47 4.28 -4.65 -10.16
N SER A 48 5.07 -3.67 -10.59
CA SER A 48 6.49 -3.65 -10.27
C SER A 48 6.71 -3.49 -8.77
N LEU A 49 5.96 -2.60 -8.14
CA LEU A 49 6.06 -2.39 -6.70
C LEU A 49 5.64 -3.64 -5.94
N ARG A 50 4.58 -4.31 -6.39
CA ARG A 50 4.12 -5.54 -5.75
C ARG A 50 5.21 -6.61 -5.78
N LYS A 51 5.89 -6.75 -6.91
CA LYS A 51 6.99 -7.68 -7.03
C LYS A 51 8.16 -7.30 -6.13
N LYS A 52 8.45 -6.01 -6.08
CA LYS A 52 9.57 -5.51 -5.29
C LYS A 52 9.36 -5.74 -3.81
N LEU A 53 8.16 -5.49 -3.32
CA LEU A 53 7.85 -5.64 -1.91
C LEU A 53 7.48 -7.06 -1.52
N GLY A 54 7.08 -7.88 -2.48
CA GLY A 54 6.87 -9.29 -2.30
C GLY A 54 6.25 -9.71 -0.97
N LYS A 55 7.10 -10.14 -0.04
CA LYS A 55 6.65 -10.65 1.25
C LYS A 55 5.93 -9.62 2.10
N LYS A 56 6.14 -8.34 1.84
CA LYS A 56 5.50 -7.29 2.62
C LYS A 56 4.11 -6.95 2.11
N VAL A 57 3.71 -7.48 0.96
CA VAL A 57 2.37 -7.23 0.43
C VAL A 57 1.35 -7.97 1.29
N LEU A 58 0.36 -7.22 1.76
CA LEU A 58 -0.69 -7.79 2.61
C LEU A 58 -1.81 -8.32 1.72
N ASN A 59 -2.07 -9.60 1.82
CA ASN A 59 -3.06 -10.26 0.99
C ASN A 59 -4.36 -10.56 1.71
N GLY A 60 -4.40 -10.26 2.99
CA GLY A 60 -5.58 -10.53 3.77
C GLY A 60 -6.38 -9.27 4.02
N ARG A 61 -7.24 -9.35 5.04
CA ARG A 61 -8.02 -8.23 5.47
C ARG A 61 -7.13 -7.16 6.09
N VAL A 62 -7.43 -5.91 5.77
CA VAL A 62 -6.73 -4.79 6.41
C VAL A 62 -7.78 -3.81 6.92
N VAL A 63 -7.45 -3.12 8.00
CA VAL A 63 -8.34 -2.11 8.57
C VAL A 63 -7.93 -0.76 8.00
N ARG A 64 -8.85 -0.12 7.29
CA ARG A 64 -8.55 1.10 6.56
C ARG A 64 -9.16 2.36 7.15
N SER A 65 -10.28 2.26 7.83
CA SER A 65 -10.97 3.45 8.29
C SER A 65 -11.62 3.23 9.64
N PRO A 66 -11.86 4.33 10.40
CA PRO A 66 -12.54 4.22 11.69
C PRO A 66 -13.92 3.60 11.58
N ARG A 67 -14.61 3.88 10.51
CA ARG A 67 -15.93 3.33 10.28
C ARG A 67 -15.89 1.80 10.22
N TYR A 68 -14.85 1.29 9.62
CA TYR A 68 -14.65 -0.13 9.52
C TYR A 68 -14.37 -0.74 10.90
N LEU A 69 -13.60 -0.05 11.71
CA LEU A 69 -13.30 -0.49 13.05
C LEU A 69 -14.55 -0.55 13.92
N ALA A 70 -15.37 0.47 13.83
CA ALA A 70 -16.60 0.52 14.60
C ALA A 70 -17.50 -0.66 14.28
N HIS A 71 -17.49 -1.04 13.04
CA HIS A 71 -18.29 -2.16 12.60
C HIS A 71 -17.75 -3.47 13.17
N ASN A 72 -16.48 -3.56 13.30
CA ASN A 72 -15.84 -4.77 13.70
C ASN A 72 -15.81 -5.00 15.18
N GLY A 73 -16.12 -3.95 15.88
CA GLY A 73 -16.26 -3.92 17.33
C GLY A 73 -15.92 -5.16 18.06
#